data_44930b031e8df0650ad6a09b48994a32
#
_entry.id   44930b031e8df0650ad6a09b48994a32
#
_cell.length_a   1.000
_cell.length_b   1.000
_cell.length_c   1.000
_cell.angle_alpha   90.00
_cell.angle_beta   90.00
_cell.angle_gamma   90.00
#
_symmetry.space_group_name_H-M   'P 1'
#
loop_
_entity.id
_entity.type
_entity.pdbx_description
1 polymer ?
#
loop_
_entity_poly.entity_id
_entity_poly.type
_entity_poly.pdbx_seq_one_letter_code
_entity_poly.pdbx_strand_id
1 'polypeptide(L)'
;MSRVYILFSKTADKFYIGFTTLQVEERIERHFKGYYKNKFTSTYNDWELFCEIECESADQARKIEVHIKKMKSKVYINNLQKYPEIIEKLLQKFKDS
;
A
#
# COMPACT_ATOMS: atom_id res chain seq x y z
N MET A 1 -3.89 -10.23 -10.77
CA MET A 1 -4.71 -9.53 -9.78
C MET A 1 -4.01 -8.29 -9.27
N SER A 2 -4.78 -7.31 -8.88
CA SER A 2 -4.22 -6.05 -8.38
C SER A 2 -4.10 -6.08 -6.87
N ARG A 3 -3.13 -5.34 -6.33
CA ARG A 3 -2.89 -5.28 -4.89
C ARG A 3 -2.59 -3.86 -4.45
N VAL A 4 -3.10 -3.51 -3.27
CA VAL A 4 -2.66 -2.31 -2.56
C VAL A 4 -1.58 -2.76 -1.59
N TYR A 5 -0.46 -2.03 -1.55
CA TYR A 5 0.62 -2.35 -0.62
C TYR A 5 0.96 -1.11 0.20
N ILE A 6 1.37 -1.34 1.42
CA ILE A 6 1.82 -0.29 2.32
C ILE A 6 3.22 -0.65 2.79
N LEU A 7 4.17 0.24 2.53
CA LEU A 7 5.54 0.10 2.97
C LEU A 7 5.78 1.01 4.15
N PHE A 8 6.67 0.61 5.04
CA PHE A 8 7.06 1.40 6.18
C PHE A 8 8.58 1.54 6.22
N SER A 9 9.05 2.76 6.48
CA SER A 9 10.46 3.04 6.72
C SER A 9 10.66 3.47 8.17
N LYS A 10 11.44 2.73 8.91
CA LYS A 10 11.80 3.06 10.28
C LYS A 10 12.59 4.37 10.35
N THR A 11 13.53 4.54 9.44
CA THR A 11 14.39 5.73 9.39
C THR A 11 13.56 6.99 9.17
N ALA A 12 12.63 6.94 8.24
CA ALA A 12 11.77 8.08 7.93
C ALA A 12 10.58 8.19 8.88
N ASP A 13 10.21 7.11 9.56
CA ASP A 13 8.99 6.99 10.37
C ASP A 13 7.76 7.35 9.53
N LYS A 14 7.69 6.80 8.34
CA LYS A 14 6.63 7.11 7.37
C LYS A 14 6.15 5.88 6.63
N PHE A 15 4.91 5.97 6.14
CA PHE A 15 4.30 4.95 5.29
C PHE A 15 4.24 5.43 3.85
N TYR A 16 4.41 4.50 2.93
CA TYR A 16 4.17 4.73 1.50
C TYR A 16 3.09 3.77 1.05
N ILE A 17 2.06 4.32 0.41
CA ILE A 17 0.91 3.54 -0.03
C ILE A 17 0.85 3.57 -1.56
N GLY A 18 0.74 2.40 -2.17
CA GLY A 18 0.64 2.29 -3.60
C GLY A 18 -0.20 1.08 -4.01
N PHE A 19 -0.42 0.94 -5.31
CA PHE A 19 -1.05 -0.26 -5.83
C PHE A 19 -0.28 -0.76 -7.05
N THR A 20 -0.45 -2.05 -7.35
CA THR A 20 0.29 -2.66 -8.44
C THR A 20 -0.48 -3.85 -9.00
N THR A 21 -0.29 -4.13 -10.28
CA THR A 21 -0.72 -5.37 -10.92
C THR A 21 0.42 -6.40 -10.92
N LEU A 22 1.61 -6.00 -10.47
CA LEU A 22 2.78 -6.88 -10.34
C LEU A 22 2.77 -7.60 -8.99
N GLN A 23 3.64 -8.57 -8.84
CA GLN A 23 3.90 -9.12 -7.51
C GLN A 23 4.46 -8.01 -6.62
N VAL A 24 4.02 -7.99 -5.37
CA VAL A 24 4.43 -6.93 -4.44
C VAL A 24 5.94 -6.93 -4.24
N GLU A 25 6.56 -8.10 -4.17
CA GLU A 25 8.00 -8.23 -4.00
C GLU A 25 8.77 -7.57 -5.14
N GLU A 26 8.32 -7.74 -6.38
CA GLU A 26 8.93 -7.09 -7.54
C GLU A 26 8.81 -5.57 -7.46
N ARG A 27 7.67 -5.09 -7.01
CA ARG A 27 7.42 -3.66 -6.87
C ARG A 27 8.36 -3.04 -5.83
N ILE A 28 8.54 -3.71 -4.69
CA ILE A 28 9.43 -3.28 -3.64
C ILE A 28 10.87 -3.24 -4.16
N GLU A 29 11.31 -4.28 -4.84
CA GLU A 29 12.64 -4.36 -5.41
C GLU A 29 12.90 -3.20 -6.37
N ARG A 30 11.94 -2.86 -7.23
CA ARG A 30 12.06 -1.74 -8.16
C ARG A 30 12.19 -0.41 -7.45
N HIS A 31 11.46 -0.22 -6.35
CA HIS A 31 11.61 0.99 -5.52
C HIS A 31 13.00 1.10 -4.94
N PHE A 32 13.54 0.02 -4.40
CA PHE A 32 14.87 0.00 -3.82
C PHE A 32 15.96 0.29 -4.85
N LYS A 33 15.75 -0.14 -6.09
CA LYS A 33 16.69 0.13 -7.18
C LYS A 33 16.54 1.52 -7.79
N GLY A 34 15.61 2.32 -7.28
CA GLY A 34 15.35 3.65 -7.81
C GLY A 34 14.68 3.64 -9.16
N TYR A 35 14.09 2.52 -9.56
CA TYR A 35 13.51 2.31 -10.87
C TYR A 35 12.43 3.34 -11.20
N TYR A 36 11.65 3.74 -10.21
CA TYR A 36 10.55 4.66 -10.39
C TYR A 36 10.89 6.11 -10.10
N LYS A 37 12.15 6.42 -9.82
CA LYS A 37 12.63 7.77 -9.52
C LYS A 37 11.74 8.53 -8.54
N ASN A 38 11.16 7.83 -7.59
CA ASN A 38 10.35 8.43 -6.55
C ASN A 38 11.29 8.95 -5.46
N LYS A 39 11.39 10.28 -5.32
CA LYS A 39 12.28 10.90 -4.33
C LYS A 39 12.00 10.42 -2.92
N PHE A 40 10.74 10.17 -2.60
CA PHE A 40 10.35 9.74 -1.27
C PHE A 40 10.87 8.35 -0.92
N THR A 41 10.68 7.39 -1.82
CA THR A 41 11.14 6.01 -1.56
C THR A 41 12.61 5.80 -1.89
N SER A 42 13.20 6.57 -2.80
CA SER A 42 14.60 6.42 -3.16
C SER A 42 15.56 7.05 -2.15
N THR A 43 15.07 7.99 -1.32
CA THR A 43 15.89 8.62 -0.29
C THR A 43 16.23 7.66 0.85
N TYR A 44 15.33 6.75 1.15
CA TYR A 44 15.49 5.76 2.22
C TYR A 44 15.47 4.37 1.62
N ASN A 45 16.35 3.51 2.09
CA ASN A 45 16.46 2.15 1.56
C ASN A 45 16.07 1.06 2.56
N ASP A 46 15.39 1.44 3.64
CA ASP A 46 14.95 0.49 4.67
C ASP A 46 13.43 0.21 4.61
N TRP A 47 12.83 0.42 3.44
CA TRP A 47 11.41 0.16 3.26
C TRP A 47 11.10 -1.33 3.38
N GLU A 48 10.09 -1.64 4.19
CA GLU A 48 9.61 -3.00 4.39
C GLU A 48 8.11 -3.08 4.11
N LEU A 49 7.67 -4.22 3.65
CA LEU A 49 6.24 -4.45 3.44
C LEU A 49 5.55 -4.49 4.80
N PHE A 50 4.62 -3.55 5.01
CA PHE A 50 3.84 -3.47 6.25
C PHE A 50 2.49 -4.17 6.12
N CYS A 51 1.80 -3.96 5.00
CA CYS A 51 0.48 -4.50 4.77
C CYS A 51 0.22 -4.65 3.28
N GLU A 52 -0.55 -5.66 2.91
CA GLU A 52 -0.91 -5.96 1.54
C GLU A 52 -2.39 -6.29 1.46
N ILE A 53 -3.09 -5.71 0.48
CA ILE A 53 -4.51 -5.96 0.27
C ILE A 53 -4.68 -6.48 -1.16
N GLU A 54 -5.12 -7.72 -1.30
CA GLU A 54 -5.40 -8.32 -2.60
C GLU A 54 -6.77 -7.85 -3.07
N CYS A 55 -6.82 -7.29 -4.27
CA CYS A 55 -8.03 -6.71 -4.84
C CYS A 55 -8.47 -7.47 -6.09
N GLU A 56 -9.77 -7.39 -6.39
CA GLU A 56 -10.35 -8.07 -7.56
C GLU A 56 -9.98 -7.38 -8.88
N SER A 57 -9.75 -6.06 -8.83
CA SER A 57 -9.46 -5.28 -10.03
C SER A 57 -8.51 -4.13 -9.71
N ALA A 58 -7.89 -3.58 -10.76
CA ALA A 58 -7.05 -2.40 -10.62
C ALA A 58 -7.87 -1.20 -10.15
N ASP A 59 -9.12 -1.09 -10.58
CA ASP A 59 -10.00 0.00 -10.19
C ASP A 59 -10.31 -0.03 -8.69
N GLN A 60 -10.63 -1.21 -8.17
CA GLN A 60 -10.83 -1.41 -6.73
C GLN A 60 -9.57 -1.05 -5.94
N ALA A 61 -8.41 -1.52 -6.39
CA ALA A 61 -7.13 -1.23 -5.73
C ALA A 61 -6.86 0.27 -5.70
N ARG A 62 -7.08 0.95 -6.81
CA ARG A 62 -6.87 2.40 -6.89
C ARG A 62 -7.79 3.16 -5.92
N LYS A 63 -9.05 2.77 -5.86
CA LYS A 63 -10.01 3.41 -4.95
C LYS A 63 -9.62 3.23 -3.50
N ILE A 64 -9.17 2.03 -3.13
CA ILE A 64 -8.71 1.74 -1.77
C ILE A 64 -7.43 2.52 -1.46
N GLU A 65 -6.49 2.58 -2.39
CA GLU A 65 -5.27 3.38 -2.22
C GLU A 65 -5.59 4.83 -1.92
N VAL A 66 -6.47 5.44 -2.73
CA VAL A 66 -6.87 6.83 -2.54
C VAL A 66 -7.55 7.02 -1.19
N HIS A 67 -8.41 6.09 -0.80
CA HIS A 67 -9.11 6.15 0.49
C HIS A 67 -8.12 6.16 1.66
N ILE A 68 -7.15 5.25 1.65
CA ILE A 68 -6.16 5.16 2.73
C ILE A 68 -5.31 6.43 2.78
N LYS A 69 -4.91 6.96 1.63
CA LYS A 69 -4.15 8.20 1.56
C LYS A 69 -4.93 9.38 2.12
N LYS A 70 -6.24 9.44 1.86
CA LYS A 70 -7.09 10.51 2.38
C LYS A 70 -7.25 10.48 3.89
N MET A 71 -7.17 9.30 4.49
CA MET A 71 -7.28 9.18 5.95
C MET A 71 -6.14 9.88 6.69
N LYS A 72 -4.96 9.94 6.09
CA LYS A 72 -3.76 10.60 6.66
C LYS A 72 -3.53 10.23 8.12
N SER A 73 -3.77 8.97 8.47
CA SER A 73 -3.72 8.51 9.85
C SER A 73 -2.86 7.27 10.00
N LYS A 74 -1.79 7.40 10.77
CA LYS A 74 -0.94 6.25 11.10
C LYS A 74 -1.70 5.23 11.93
N VAL A 75 -2.62 5.69 12.79
CA VAL A 75 -3.46 4.80 13.59
C VAL A 75 -4.33 3.95 12.69
N TYR A 76 -4.94 4.55 11.68
CA TYR A 76 -5.77 3.82 10.74
C TYR A 76 -4.96 2.75 10.00
N ILE A 77 -3.76 3.12 9.53
CA ILE A 77 -2.89 2.18 8.81
C ILE A 77 -2.47 1.02 9.72
N ASN A 78 -2.11 1.31 10.97
CA ASN A 78 -1.78 0.26 11.94
C ASN A 78 -2.96 -0.67 12.17
N ASN A 79 -4.18 -0.13 12.21
CA ASN A 79 -5.39 -0.92 12.40
C ASN A 79 -5.68 -1.83 11.21
N LEU A 80 -5.30 -1.43 10.00
CA LEU A 80 -5.45 -2.30 8.83
C LEU A 80 -4.68 -3.60 9.00
N GLN A 81 -3.48 -3.53 9.56
CA GLN A 81 -2.68 -4.71 9.82
C GLN A 81 -3.22 -5.51 10.99
N LYS A 82 -3.66 -4.82 12.04
CA LYS A 82 -4.10 -5.44 13.30
C LYS A 82 -5.49 -6.07 13.19
N TYR A 83 -6.37 -5.46 12.41
CA TYR A 83 -7.78 -5.87 12.30
C TYR A 83 -8.14 -6.19 10.85
N PRO A 84 -8.04 -7.46 10.43
CA PRO A 84 -8.36 -7.85 9.05
C PRO A 84 -9.76 -7.49 8.59
N GLU A 85 -10.72 -7.38 9.51
CA GLU A 85 -12.10 -7.04 9.18
C GLU A 85 -12.23 -5.64 8.60
N ILE A 86 -11.28 -4.74 8.87
CA ILE A 86 -11.27 -3.41 8.24
C ILE A 86 -10.98 -3.56 6.76
N ILE A 87 -10.04 -4.43 6.41
CA ILE A 87 -9.70 -4.72 5.02
C ILE A 87 -10.90 -5.31 4.29
N GLU A 88 -11.59 -6.26 4.92
CA GLU A 88 -12.79 -6.86 4.34
C GLU A 88 -13.87 -5.81 4.06
N LYS A 89 -14.07 -4.89 4.99
CA LYS A 89 -15.03 -3.79 4.80
C LYS A 89 -14.64 -2.89 3.64
N LEU A 90 -13.36 -2.59 3.48
CA LEU A 90 -12.87 -1.78 2.36
C LEU A 90 -13.11 -2.50 1.02
N LEU A 91 -12.85 -3.80 0.97
CA LEU A 91 -13.06 -4.58 -0.23
C LEU A 91 -14.54 -4.60 -0.62
N GLN A 92 -15.44 -4.71 0.36
CA GLN A 92 -16.88 -4.65 0.11
C GLN A 92 -17.33 -3.27 -0.35
N LYS A 93 -16.83 -2.23 0.31
CA LYS A 93 -17.20 -0.84 0.01
C LYS A 93 -16.83 -0.43 -1.41
N PHE A 94 -15.67 -0.87 -1.88
CA PHE A 94 -15.14 -0.50 -3.19
C PHE A 94 -15.22 -1.62 -4.21
N LYS A 95 -16.08 -2.59 -3.96
CA LYS A 95 -16.29 -3.71 -4.88
C LYS A 95 -16.90 -3.21 -6.19
N ASP A 96 -16.32 -3.70 -7.29
CA ASP A 96 -16.88 -3.42 -8.62
C ASP A 96 -18.21 -4.17 -8.77
N SER A 97 -19.24 -3.45 -9.18
CA SER A 97 -20.55 -4.05 -9.41
C SER A 97 -20.75 -4.39 -10.86
#